data_50e3bd63ba77d073f2918ed99523fa18
#
_entry.id   50e3bd63ba77d073f2918ed99523fa18
#
_cell.length_a   1.000
_cell.length_b   1.000
_cell.length_c   1.000
_cell.angle_alpha   90.00
_cell.angle_beta   90.00
_cell.angle_gamma   90.00
#
_symmetry.space_group_name_H-M   'P 1'
#
loop_
_entity.id
_entity.type
_entity.pdbx_description
1 polymer ?
#
loop_
_entity_poly.entity_id
_entity_poly.type
_entity_poly.pdbx_seq_one_letter_code
_entity_poly.pdbx_strand_id
1 'polypeptide(L)'
;MMLLLYQQVCCWGFYAHQVINHQAVFSLPPSMMAFYKPNIDFLTVHAVDPDKRRYIVDAEGPRHFMDLNRYGSYPFDALPRNWDTAVEKYGEDSLRKHGIVPWWIHIMLARLTNAFRQKDYPRILRLSAELGHYIADAHVPLHAN
;
A
#
# COMPACT_ATOMS: atom_id res chain seq x y z
N MET A 1 -24.27 -10.85 -31.02
CA MET A 1 -23.64 -9.69 -30.36
C MET A 1 -23.24 -10.15 -28.95
N MET A 2 -22.01 -10.62 -28.83
CA MET A 2 -21.47 -11.23 -27.59
C MET A 2 -20.92 -10.12 -26.72
N LEU A 3 -21.59 -9.80 -25.62
CA LEU A 3 -21.06 -8.89 -24.59
C LEU A 3 -19.85 -9.58 -23.96
N LEU A 4 -18.66 -9.11 -24.32
CA LEU A 4 -17.43 -9.39 -23.55
C LEU A 4 -17.56 -8.67 -22.21
N LEU A 5 -17.98 -9.41 -21.19
CA LEU A 5 -17.78 -9.04 -19.79
C LEU A 5 -16.26 -8.96 -19.55
N TYR A 6 -15.73 -7.76 -19.62
CA TYR A 6 -14.43 -7.47 -19.00
C TYR A 6 -14.60 -7.70 -17.51
N GLN A 7 -14.28 -8.91 -17.05
CA GLN A 7 -13.95 -9.12 -15.65
C GLN A 7 -12.66 -8.36 -15.41
N GLN A 8 -12.79 -7.16 -14.88
CA GLN A 8 -11.68 -6.53 -14.21
C GLN A 8 -11.31 -7.48 -13.07
N VAL A 9 -10.18 -8.16 -13.22
CA VAL A 9 -9.54 -8.90 -12.13
C VAL A 9 -9.06 -7.81 -11.16
N CYS A 10 -10.00 -7.34 -10.34
CA CYS A 10 -9.70 -6.41 -9.28
C CYS A 10 -8.91 -7.17 -8.21
N CYS A 11 -7.72 -6.65 -7.89
CA CYS A 11 -7.14 -6.67 -6.57
C CYS A 11 -8.23 -6.75 -5.50
N TRP A 12 -7.85 -6.93 -4.26
CA TRP A 12 -8.76 -6.91 -3.10
C TRP A 12 -9.90 -5.89 -3.23
N GLY A 13 -10.63 -5.53 -3.95
CA GLY A 13 -11.69 -4.52 -4.08
C GLY A 13 -11.90 -3.67 -2.81
N PHE A 14 -12.56 -2.57 -2.92
CA PHE A 14 -12.78 -1.62 -1.81
C PHE A 14 -13.23 -2.29 -0.51
N TYR A 15 -14.12 -3.28 -0.60
CA TYR A 15 -14.65 -3.97 0.57
C TYR A 15 -13.55 -4.72 1.34
N ALA A 16 -12.65 -5.41 0.65
CA ALA A 16 -11.59 -6.16 1.32
C ALA A 16 -10.60 -5.24 2.05
N HIS A 17 -10.17 -4.11 1.44
CA HIS A 17 -9.34 -3.12 2.12
C HIS A 17 -10.02 -2.56 3.38
N GLN A 18 -11.32 -2.29 3.30
CA GLN A 18 -12.11 -1.83 4.46
C GLN A 18 -12.11 -2.87 5.58
N VAL A 19 -12.37 -4.13 5.26
CA VAL A 19 -12.38 -5.23 6.25
C VAL A 19 -10.99 -5.43 6.85
N ILE A 20 -9.92 -5.41 6.03
CA ILE A 20 -8.54 -5.58 6.50
C ILE A 20 -8.17 -4.47 7.49
N ASN A 21 -8.40 -3.21 7.14
CA ASN A 21 -8.10 -2.08 8.02
C ASN A 21 -8.92 -2.12 9.32
N HIS A 22 -10.20 -2.45 9.22
CA HIS A 22 -11.06 -2.62 10.38
C HIS A 22 -10.51 -3.69 11.33
N GLN A 23 -10.19 -4.88 10.82
CA GLN A 23 -9.71 -5.99 11.62
C GLN A 23 -8.29 -5.76 12.18
N ALA A 24 -7.43 -5.06 11.44
CA ALA A 24 -6.07 -4.74 11.89
C ALA A 24 -6.05 -3.99 13.22
N VAL A 25 -7.06 -3.16 13.51
CA VAL A 25 -7.16 -2.43 14.78
C VAL A 25 -7.17 -3.37 15.98
N PHE A 26 -7.83 -4.53 15.87
CA PHE A 26 -7.92 -5.51 16.97
C PHE A 26 -6.64 -6.33 17.17
N SER A 27 -5.69 -6.25 16.23
CA SER A 27 -4.37 -6.88 16.34
C SER A 27 -3.32 -5.97 16.98
N LEU A 28 -3.68 -4.72 17.28
CA LEU A 28 -2.75 -3.74 17.85
C LEU A 28 -2.51 -3.97 19.35
N PRO A 29 -1.32 -3.62 19.87
CA PRO A 29 -1.08 -3.58 21.31
C PRO A 29 -2.09 -2.68 22.03
N PRO A 30 -2.45 -2.97 23.30
CA PRO A 30 -3.47 -2.21 24.04
C PRO A 30 -3.24 -0.69 24.04
N SER A 31 -1.99 -0.23 24.15
CA SER A 31 -1.65 1.19 24.13
C SER A 31 -1.96 1.87 22.80
N MET A 32 -1.81 1.17 21.68
CA MET A 32 -2.18 1.68 20.35
C MET A 32 -3.69 1.53 20.11
N MET A 33 -4.26 0.42 20.54
CA MET A 33 -5.70 0.16 20.39
C MET A 33 -6.55 1.24 21.06
N ALA A 34 -6.11 1.80 22.21
CA ALA A 34 -6.80 2.90 22.89
C ALA A 34 -6.96 4.13 21.99
N PHE A 35 -6.01 4.38 21.09
CA PHE A 35 -6.09 5.47 20.11
C PHE A 35 -6.88 5.08 18.86
N TYR A 36 -6.64 3.88 18.30
CA TYR A 36 -7.18 3.51 17.00
C TYR A 36 -8.64 3.03 17.06
N LYS A 37 -9.04 2.32 18.13
CA LYS A 37 -10.39 1.77 18.26
C LYS A 37 -11.52 2.81 18.21
N PRO A 38 -11.42 3.98 18.88
CA PRO A 38 -12.42 5.04 18.74
C PRO A 38 -12.50 5.65 17.32
N ASN A 39 -11.46 5.45 16.51
CA ASN A 39 -11.34 5.98 15.15
C ASN A 39 -11.48 4.89 14.06
N ILE A 40 -12.02 3.71 14.42
CA ILE A 40 -12.06 2.55 13.53
C ILE A 40 -12.88 2.81 12.25
N ASP A 41 -13.96 3.56 12.34
CA ASP A 41 -14.80 3.92 11.20
C ASP A 41 -14.01 4.79 10.20
N PHE A 42 -13.21 5.74 10.69
CA PHE A 42 -12.32 6.53 9.84
C PHE A 42 -11.33 5.63 9.09
N LEU A 43 -10.65 4.74 9.79
CA LEU A 43 -9.67 3.82 9.19
C LEU A 43 -10.32 2.91 8.15
N THR A 44 -11.54 2.45 8.41
CA THR A 44 -12.31 1.60 7.51
C THR A 44 -12.70 2.34 6.24
N VAL A 45 -13.30 3.52 6.36
CA VAL A 45 -13.80 4.30 5.22
C VAL A 45 -12.65 4.80 4.34
N HIS A 46 -11.54 5.23 4.95
CA HIS A 46 -10.37 5.77 4.24
C HIS A 46 -9.37 4.72 3.77
N ALA A 47 -9.61 3.45 4.03
CA ALA A 47 -8.80 2.34 3.52
C ALA A 47 -8.72 2.30 1.98
N VAL A 48 -9.68 2.87 1.29
CA VAL A 48 -9.80 2.83 -0.18
C VAL A 48 -9.40 4.14 -0.87
N ASP A 49 -8.92 5.12 -0.11
CA ASP A 49 -8.55 6.42 -0.69
C ASP A 49 -7.38 6.33 -1.69
N PRO A 50 -6.35 5.45 -1.50
CA PRO A 50 -5.33 5.25 -2.52
C PRO A 50 -5.91 4.77 -3.86
N ASP A 51 -6.83 3.81 -3.86
CA ASP A 51 -7.49 3.32 -5.06
C ASP A 51 -8.29 4.42 -5.78
N LYS A 52 -9.03 5.22 -5.03
CA LYS A 52 -9.74 6.38 -5.60
C LYS A 52 -8.78 7.39 -6.21
N ARG A 53 -7.62 7.60 -5.59
CA ARG A 53 -6.60 8.54 -6.05
C ARG A 53 -5.97 8.14 -7.38
N ARG A 54 -5.91 6.83 -7.71
CA ARG A 54 -5.41 6.33 -9.01
C ARG A 54 -6.13 6.93 -10.22
N TYR A 55 -7.39 7.34 -10.07
CA TYR A 55 -8.16 7.93 -11.17
C TYR A 55 -7.74 9.37 -11.52
N ILE A 56 -6.99 10.04 -10.66
CA ILE A 56 -6.63 11.45 -10.80
C ILE A 56 -5.14 11.74 -10.62
N VAL A 57 -4.35 10.76 -10.17
CA VAL A 57 -2.92 10.91 -9.91
C VAL A 57 -2.17 9.75 -10.55
N ASP A 58 -1.55 9.99 -11.70
CA ASP A 58 -0.81 8.96 -12.46
C ASP A 58 0.28 8.27 -11.64
N ALA A 59 0.96 9.03 -10.77
CA ALA A 59 2.00 8.49 -9.89
C ALA A 59 1.48 7.51 -8.82
N GLU A 60 0.16 7.37 -8.66
CA GLU A 60 -0.43 6.49 -7.66
C GLU A 60 -0.38 5.02 -8.10
N GLY A 61 -0.65 4.74 -9.36
CA GLY A 61 -0.70 3.38 -9.89
C GLY A 61 0.47 2.48 -9.49
N PRO A 62 1.74 2.89 -9.73
CA PRO A 62 2.92 2.11 -9.36
C PRO A 62 3.08 1.78 -7.88
N ARG A 63 2.38 2.45 -6.99
CA ARG A 63 2.46 2.25 -5.53
C ARG A 63 1.70 1.03 -5.03
N HIS A 64 0.88 0.42 -5.88
CA HIS A 64 -0.02 -0.68 -5.53
C HIS A 64 0.52 -2.07 -5.84
N PHE A 65 1.60 -2.19 -6.61
CA PHE A 65 2.08 -3.49 -7.09
C PHE A 65 3.60 -3.54 -7.24
N MET A 66 4.10 -4.74 -7.57
CA MET A 66 5.47 -4.97 -7.99
C MET A 66 5.56 -6.23 -8.84
N ASP A 67 6.07 -6.09 -10.07
CA ASP A 67 6.35 -7.21 -10.97
C ASP A 67 7.67 -7.90 -10.56
N LEU A 68 7.64 -8.75 -9.54
CA LEU A 68 8.83 -9.39 -8.98
C LEU A 68 9.59 -10.23 -10.00
N ASN A 69 8.90 -10.84 -10.98
CA ASN A 69 9.51 -11.61 -12.05
C ASN A 69 10.50 -10.82 -12.93
N ARG A 70 10.49 -9.48 -12.84
CA ARG A 70 11.45 -8.59 -13.53
C ARG A 70 12.78 -8.46 -12.81
N TYR A 71 12.87 -8.89 -11.55
CA TYR A 71 14.03 -8.66 -10.69
C TYR A 71 14.83 -9.92 -10.38
N GLY A 72 14.55 -11.02 -11.07
CA GLY A 72 15.28 -12.28 -10.95
C GLY A 72 14.46 -13.40 -10.32
N SER A 73 15.15 -14.44 -9.86
CA SER A 73 14.52 -15.60 -9.23
C SER A 73 14.36 -15.40 -7.73
N TYR A 74 13.33 -16.05 -7.16
CA TYR A 74 13.20 -16.16 -5.71
C TYR A 74 14.51 -16.70 -5.09
N PRO A 75 15.00 -16.17 -3.96
CA PRO A 75 14.36 -15.22 -3.04
C PRO A 75 14.61 -13.73 -3.34
N PHE A 76 14.97 -13.35 -4.56
CA PHE A 76 15.17 -11.96 -5.02
C PHE A 76 16.30 -11.21 -4.30
N ASP A 77 17.36 -11.91 -3.88
CA ASP A 77 18.48 -11.33 -3.13
C ASP A 77 19.20 -10.20 -3.87
N ALA A 78 19.11 -10.22 -5.21
CA ALA A 78 19.69 -9.17 -6.05
C ALA A 78 18.87 -7.87 -6.08
N LEU A 79 17.64 -7.86 -5.54
CA LEU A 79 16.78 -6.69 -5.51
C LEU A 79 17.16 -5.77 -4.34
N PRO A 80 17.65 -4.54 -4.60
CA PRO A 80 18.02 -3.64 -3.54
C PRO A 80 16.81 -3.21 -2.70
N ARG A 81 16.93 -3.28 -1.38
CA ARG A 81 15.90 -2.80 -0.45
C ARG A 81 15.88 -1.28 -0.31
N ASN A 82 17.02 -0.63 -0.53
CA ASN A 82 17.14 0.81 -0.54
C ASN A 82 16.71 1.37 -1.90
N TRP A 83 15.92 2.44 -1.89
CA TRP A 83 15.38 3.07 -3.10
C TRP A 83 16.48 3.62 -4.01
N ASP A 84 17.44 4.38 -3.46
CA ASP A 84 18.48 5.01 -4.26
C ASP A 84 19.35 3.97 -4.97
N THR A 85 19.70 2.90 -4.28
CA THR A 85 20.43 1.76 -4.85
C THR A 85 19.61 1.02 -5.91
N ALA A 86 18.28 0.93 -5.72
CA ALA A 86 17.40 0.33 -6.73
C ALA A 86 17.32 1.21 -7.98
N VAL A 87 17.21 2.53 -7.80
CA VAL A 87 17.23 3.50 -8.91
C VAL A 87 18.55 3.46 -9.67
N GLU A 88 19.68 3.42 -8.96
CA GLU A 88 21.00 3.29 -9.58
C GLU A 88 21.10 2.02 -10.44
N LYS A 89 20.55 0.91 -9.96
CA LYS A 89 20.64 -0.39 -10.65
C LYS A 89 19.68 -0.56 -11.81
N TYR A 90 18.44 -0.09 -11.67
CA TYR A 90 17.35 -0.40 -12.62
C TYR A 90 16.77 0.82 -13.33
N GLY A 91 17.08 2.03 -12.88
CA GLY A 91 16.49 3.27 -13.35
C GLY A 91 15.10 3.53 -12.77
N GLU A 92 14.80 4.78 -12.44
CA GLU A 92 13.52 5.16 -11.80
C GLU A 92 12.32 4.85 -12.68
N ASP A 93 12.40 5.14 -13.98
CA ASP A 93 11.30 4.89 -14.93
C ASP A 93 10.94 3.40 -15.03
N SER A 94 11.96 2.53 -15.04
CA SER A 94 11.78 1.09 -15.04
C SER A 94 11.12 0.60 -13.74
N LEU A 95 11.59 1.10 -12.60
CA LEU A 95 11.00 0.76 -11.30
C LEU A 95 9.52 1.20 -11.23
N ARG A 96 9.21 2.44 -11.64
CA ARG A 96 7.83 2.94 -11.65
C ARG A 96 6.95 2.15 -12.61
N LYS A 97 7.45 1.77 -13.77
CA LYS A 97 6.71 0.94 -14.73
C LYS A 97 6.34 -0.44 -14.15
N HIS A 98 7.21 -1.02 -13.35
CA HIS A 98 7.07 -2.38 -12.79
C HIS A 98 6.62 -2.40 -11.32
N GLY A 99 6.20 -1.26 -10.81
CA GLY A 99 5.65 -1.12 -9.47
C GLY A 99 6.70 -0.91 -8.38
N ILE A 100 6.31 -0.15 -7.35
CA ILE A 100 7.21 0.32 -6.29
C ILE A 100 6.65 0.09 -4.88
N VAL A 101 5.64 -0.76 -4.72
CA VAL A 101 4.92 -0.92 -3.44
C VAL A 101 5.83 -1.15 -2.23
N PRO A 102 6.92 -1.97 -2.28
CA PRO A 102 7.75 -2.18 -1.10
C PRO A 102 8.46 -0.91 -0.63
N TRP A 103 9.03 -0.15 -1.55
CA TRP A 103 9.69 1.13 -1.22
C TRP A 103 8.68 2.20 -0.80
N TRP A 104 7.48 2.18 -1.41
CA TRP A 104 6.41 3.10 -1.01
C TRP A 104 5.94 2.85 0.43
N ILE A 105 5.79 1.59 0.84
CA ILE A 105 5.48 1.21 2.22
C ILE A 105 6.54 1.78 3.19
N HIS A 106 7.83 1.69 2.86
CA HIS A 106 8.89 2.29 3.68
C HIS A 106 8.75 3.81 3.81
N ILE A 107 8.44 4.51 2.72
CA ILE A 107 8.18 5.96 2.73
C ILE A 107 6.96 6.28 3.63
N MET A 108 5.88 5.54 3.48
CA MET A 108 4.67 5.73 4.28
C MET A 108 4.90 5.48 5.77
N LEU A 109 5.67 4.44 6.10
CA LEU A 109 6.06 4.14 7.48
C LEU A 109 6.89 5.27 8.10
N ALA A 110 7.85 5.82 7.35
CA ALA A 110 8.65 6.95 7.81
C ALA A 110 7.78 8.20 8.05
N ARG A 111 6.83 8.48 7.14
CA ARG A 111 5.87 9.58 7.27
C ARG A 111 4.97 9.40 8.51
N LEU A 112 4.46 8.18 8.72
CA LEU A 112 3.64 7.83 9.87
C LEU A 112 4.43 7.98 11.18
N THR A 113 5.66 7.47 11.22
CA THR A 113 6.55 7.64 12.38
C THR A 113 6.78 9.11 12.72
N ASN A 114 6.99 9.95 11.71
CA ASN A 114 7.14 11.39 11.92
C ASN A 114 5.85 12.05 12.42
N ALA A 115 4.69 11.64 11.91
CA ALA A 115 3.39 12.13 12.40
C ALA A 115 3.17 11.78 13.88
N PHE A 116 3.57 10.58 14.31
CA PHE A 116 3.57 10.21 15.73
C PHE A 116 4.49 11.09 16.58
N ARG A 117 5.71 11.36 16.11
CA ARG A 117 6.65 12.24 16.81
C ARG A 117 6.11 13.66 16.97
N GLN A 118 5.38 14.14 15.97
CA GLN A 118 4.75 15.46 15.97
C GLN A 118 3.40 15.50 16.70
N LYS A 119 2.85 14.34 17.10
CA LYS A 119 1.51 14.18 17.68
C LYS A 119 0.41 14.74 16.78
N ASP A 120 0.60 14.63 15.44
CA ASP A 120 -0.37 15.06 14.43
C ASP A 120 -1.42 13.97 14.25
N TYR A 121 -2.42 13.96 15.13
CA TYR A 121 -3.43 12.90 15.17
C TYR A 121 -4.22 12.72 13.87
N PRO A 122 -4.70 13.77 13.19
CA PRO A 122 -5.38 13.62 11.90
C PRO A 122 -4.48 12.96 10.84
N ARG A 123 -3.21 13.35 10.81
CA ARG A 123 -2.24 12.79 9.89
C ARG A 123 -1.88 11.35 10.21
N ILE A 124 -1.79 10.99 11.51
CA ILE A 124 -1.60 9.60 11.94
C ILE A 124 -2.72 8.72 11.41
N LEU A 125 -3.99 9.10 11.60
CA LEU A 125 -5.14 8.32 11.16
C LEU A 125 -5.14 8.13 9.64
N ARG A 126 -4.95 9.20 8.88
CA ARG A 126 -4.90 9.12 7.41
C ARG A 126 -3.78 8.22 6.92
N LEU A 127 -2.54 8.46 7.40
CA LEU A 127 -1.39 7.66 6.97
C LEU A 127 -1.51 6.19 7.39
N SER A 128 -2.15 5.90 8.51
CA SER A 128 -2.41 4.52 8.95
C SER A 128 -3.41 3.82 8.04
N ALA A 129 -4.50 4.49 7.65
CA ALA A 129 -5.47 3.93 6.72
C ALA A 129 -4.83 3.64 5.35
N GLU A 130 -4.06 4.58 4.81
CA GLU A 130 -3.35 4.42 3.54
C GLU A 130 -2.25 3.35 3.62
N LEU A 131 -1.47 3.29 4.71
CA LEU A 131 -0.44 2.28 4.90
C LEU A 131 -1.04 0.87 4.93
N GLY A 132 -2.16 0.68 5.63
CA GLY A 132 -2.87 -0.60 5.66
C GLY A 132 -3.32 -1.05 4.27
N HIS A 133 -3.77 -0.13 3.42
CA HIS A 133 -4.09 -0.40 2.02
C HIS A 133 -2.88 -0.96 1.25
N TYR A 134 -1.74 -0.24 1.23
CA TYR A 134 -0.57 -0.69 0.48
C TYR A 134 0.04 -1.99 1.02
N ILE A 135 -0.02 -2.22 2.34
CA ILE A 135 0.40 -3.50 2.93
C ILE A 135 -0.53 -4.63 2.45
N ALA A 136 -1.84 -4.39 2.40
CA ALA A 136 -2.78 -5.38 1.87
C ALA A 136 -2.49 -5.70 0.40
N ASP A 137 -2.26 -4.69 -0.44
CA ASP A 137 -1.89 -4.87 -1.85
C ASP A 137 -0.61 -5.70 -2.02
N ALA A 138 0.41 -5.44 -1.21
CA ALA A 138 1.66 -6.21 -1.24
C ALA A 138 1.49 -7.69 -0.89
N HIS A 139 0.35 -8.09 -0.32
CA HIS A 139 0.00 -9.48 0.00
C HIS A 139 -0.94 -10.13 -1.03
N VAL A 140 -1.33 -9.39 -2.08
CA VAL A 140 -2.11 -9.97 -3.18
C VAL A 140 -1.16 -10.66 -4.17
N PRO A 141 -1.30 -11.98 -4.42
CA PRO A 141 -0.39 -12.68 -5.34
C PRO A 141 -0.31 -12.05 -6.74
N LEU A 142 -1.41 -11.48 -7.24
CA LEU A 142 -1.44 -10.79 -8.54
C LEU A 142 -0.76 -9.42 -8.54
N HIS A 143 -0.42 -8.87 -7.37
CA HIS A 143 0.34 -7.62 -7.21
C HIS A 143 1.83 -7.84 -6.94
N ALA A 144 2.24 -9.10 -6.77
CA ALA A 144 3.61 -9.52 -6.48
C ALA A 144 4.02 -10.68 -7.40
N ASN A 145 3.87 -10.50 -8.72
CA ASN A 145 4.23 -11.52 -9.72
C ASN A 145 5.67 -11.39 -10.17
#